data_0d8cd3058cf01ddccc422ece9a42b412
#
_entry.id   0d8cd3058cf01ddccc422ece9a42b412
#
_cell.length_a   1.000
_cell.length_b   1.000
_cell.length_c   1.000
_cell.angle_alpha   90.00
_cell.angle_beta   90.00
_cell.angle_gamma   90.00
#
_symmetry.space_group_name_H-M   'P 1'
#
loop_
_entity.id
_entity.type
_entity.pdbx_description
1 polymer ?
#
loop_
_entity_poly.entity_id
_entity_poly.type
_entity_poly.pdbx_seq_one_letter_code
_entity_poly.pdbx_strand_id
1 'polypeptide(L)'
;MRKLKKYKPTRFMTKTSHYDKDAADYAVMFIESLCHTKGTWAGKPFELINWQEQIIRDLFGVLKPNGYRQFNTAYIEIPKKQGKSELAAAVALLLLCGDGEERAEVYGCAADRNQAKIVFDVAVDMVRFCPALSKRVKILESQKKITYLPTNSSYQVLSADVANKHGFNTHGVIFDELHTQPNRKLFDVMLQGSGDARMQPLYFLITTAGNDTNSICYEVHQKAIDIAEGRKVDPTFYSVIYGAAEDEDWTDPKVWKKANPSLGITVGIDKVKAACESAQQNPGEENAFRQLRLNQWVKQSVRWMPMDKWDACAFPVSEDDLEGRICYGEIGRASCRERV
;
A
#
# COMPACT_ATOMS: atom_id res chain seq x y z
N MET A 1 -5.42 -22.15 6.46
CA MET A 1 -5.57 -20.70 6.79
C MET A 1 -6.95 -20.45 7.36
N ARG A 2 -7.14 -19.42 8.19
CA ARG A 2 -8.47 -19.13 8.74
C ARG A 2 -9.25 -18.29 7.73
N LYS A 3 -10.25 -18.87 7.06
CA LYS A 3 -11.24 -18.10 6.29
C LYS A 3 -12.10 -17.24 7.22
N LEU A 4 -12.57 -16.11 6.72
CA LEU A 4 -13.55 -15.29 7.43
C LEU A 4 -14.79 -16.14 7.72
N LYS A 5 -15.03 -16.45 8.99
CA LYS A 5 -16.21 -17.21 9.41
C LYS A 5 -17.50 -16.42 9.25
N LYS A 6 -17.41 -15.10 9.31
CA LYS A 6 -18.54 -14.18 9.14
C LYS A 6 -18.02 -12.83 8.63
N TYR A 7 -18.37 -12.47 7.40
CA TYR A 7 -18.11 -11.16 6.83
C TYR A 7 -19.16 -10.15 7.32
N LYS A 8 -18.71 -8.94 7.60
CA LYS A 8 -19.57 -7.77 7.79
C LYS A 8 -18.98 -6.62 6.98
N PRO A 9 -19.76 -5.90 6.18
CA PRO A 9 -19.32 -4.65 5.55
C PRO A 9 -18.90 -3.68 6.66
N THR A 10 -17.71 -3.14 6.56
CA THR A 10 -17.11 -2.50 7.74
C THR A 10 -17.06 -1.01 7.64
N ARG A 11 -16.77 -0.43 6.46
CA ARG A 11 -16.43 0.98 6.40
C ARG A 11 -17.09 1.69 5.25
N PHE A 12 -17.46 2.96 5.49
CA PHE A 12 -17.83 3.93 4.47
C PHE A 12 -19.08 3.61 3.64
N MET A 13 -19.92 2.69 4.10
CA MET A 13 -21.25 2.52 3.50
C MET A 13 -22.07 3.79 3.73
N THR A 14 -22.69 4.28 2.68
CA THR A 14 -23.67 5.36 2.76
C THR A 14 -25.04 4.77 3.10
N LYS A 15 -26.01 5.62 3.44
CA LYS A 15 -27.40 5.18 3.65
C LYS A 15 -28.02 4.52 2.41
N THR A 16 -27.50 4.83 1.22
CA THR A 16 -27.98 4.31 -0.06
C THR A 16 -27.17 3.13 -0.59
N SER A 17 -25.98 2.87 -0.03
CA SER A 17 -25.18 1.71 -0.42
C SER A 17 -25.81 0.42 0.10
N HIS A 18 -25.62 -0.65 -0.65
CA HIS A 18 -26.00 -2.00 -0.20
C HIS A 18 -24.82 -2.96 -0.38
N TYR A 19 -24.86 -4.07 0.36
CA TYR A 19 -23.89 -5.15 0.18
C TYR A 19 -24.46 -6.25 -0.70
N ASP A 20 -23.83 -6.45 -1.84
CA ASP A 20 -24.10 -7.54 -2.75
C ASP A 20 -23.13 -8.71 -2.47
N LYS A 21 -23.70 -9.78 -1.90
CA LYS A 21 -22.91 -10.95 -1.53
C LYS A 21 -22.37 -11.69 -2.76
N ASP A 22 -23.14 -11.76 -3.83
CA ASP A 22 -22.77 -12.52 -5.03
C ASP A 22 -21.64 -11.83 -5.78
N ALA A 23 -21.65 -10.50 -5.87
CA ALA A 23 -20.56 -9.71 -6.41
C ALA A 23 -19.27 -9.87 -5.57
N ALA A 24 -19.39 -9.86 -4.24
CA ALA A 24 -18.28 -10.09 -3.35
C ALA A 24 -17.72 -11.52 -3.46
N ASP A 25 -18.58 -12.52 -3.48
CA ASP A 25 -18.19 -13.93 -3.62
C ASP A 25 -17.53 -14.19 -4.98
N TYR A 26 -18.01 -13.55 -6.04
CA TYR A 26 -17.39 -13.63 -7.36
C TYR A 26 -15.94 -13.09 -7.35
N ALA A 27 -15.72 -11.92 -6.77
CA ALA A 27 -14.39 -11.33 -6.69
C ALA A 27 -13.42 -12.21 -5.86
N VAL A 28 -13.87 -12.73 -4.71
CA VAL A 28 -13.11 -13.67 -3.88
C VAL A 28 -12.79 -14.94 -4.68
N MET A 29 -13.79 -15.55 -5.31
CA MET A 29 -13.63 -16.79 -6.10
C MET A 29 -12.68 -16.58 -7.27
N PHE A 30 -12.75 -15.43 -7.96
CA PHE A 30 -11.82 -15.11 -9.05
C PHE A 30 -10.38 -15.11 -8.54
N ILE A 31 -10.10 -14.37 -7.45
CA ILE A 31 -8.76 -14.28 -6.87
C ILE A 31 -8.29 -15.66 -6.36
N GLU A 32 -9.15 -16.42 -5.66
CA GLU A 32 -8.82 -17.77 -5.17
C GLU A 32 -8.66 -18.81 -6.30
N SER A 33 -9.10 -18.50 -7.52
CA SER A 33 -8.80 -19.34 -8.70
C SER A 33 -7.39 -19.15 -9.25
N LEU A 34 -6.68 -18.12 -8.82
CA LEU A 34 -5.27 -17.88 -9.14
C LEU A 34 -4.37 -18.73 -8.23
N CYS A 35 -3.06 -18.69 -8.51
CA CYS A 35 -2.06 -19.38 -7.69
C CYS A 35 -1.03 -18.40 -7.14
N HIS A 36 -0.46 -18.73 -5.99
CA HIS A 36 0.76 -18.08 -5.52
C HIS A 36 1.91 -18.32 -6.49
N THR A 37 2.84 -17.37 -6.57
CA THR A 37 3.90 -17.40 -7.59
C THR A 37 5.29 -17.63 -7.02
N LYS A 38 5.50 -17.49 -5.70
CA LYS A 38 6.83 -17.44 -5.10
C LYS A 38 7.05 -18.43 -3.95
N GLY A 39 8.29 -18.87 -3.83
CA GLY A 39 8.77 -19.68 -2.70
C GLY A 39 8.03 -21.01 -2.55
N THR A 40 7.80 -21.42 -1.31
CA THR A 40 7.12 -22.68 -0.97
C THR A 40 5.62 -22.69 -1.29
N TRP A 41 5.07 -21.54 -1.70
CA TRP A 41 3.68 -21.34 -2.07
C TRP A 41 3.45 -21.41 -3.59
N ALA A 42 4.51 -21.32 -4.39
CA ALA A 42 4.40 -21.30 -5.85
C ALA A 42 3.56 -22.49 -6.37
N GLY A 43 2.58 -22.18 -7.21
CA GLY A 43 1.65 -23.15 -7.79
C GLY A 43 0.51 -23.62 -6.86
N LYS A 44 0.49 -23.19 -5.58
CA LYS A 44 -0.64 -23.46 -4.67
C LYS A 44 -1.75 -22.45 -4.90
N PRO A 45 -3.03 -22.83 -4.69
CA PRO A 45 -4.15 -21.87 -4.78
C PRO A 45 -3.92 -20.62 -3.94
N PHE A 46 -4.30 -19.47 -4.47
CA PHE A 46 -4.21 -18.20 -3.77
C PHE A 46 -5.33 -18.09 -2.74
N GLU A 47 -5.09 -18.60 -1.54
CA GLU A 47 -6.07 -18.50 -0.46
C GLU A 47 -5.98 -17.12 0.19
N LEU A 48 -7.04 -16.34 0.07
CA LEU A 48 -7.15 -15.05 0.75
C LEU A 48 -7.18 -15.25 2.27
N ILE A 49 -6.29 -14.55 2.98
CA ILE A 49 -6.33 -14.49 4.44
C ILE A 49 -7.31 -13.40 4.90
N ASN A 50 -7.72 -13.43 6.16
CA ASN A 50 -8.84 -12.64 6.67
C ASN A 50 -8.83 -11.16 6.25
N TRP A 51 -7.70 -10.47 6.39
CA TRP A 51 -7.61 -9.05 6.06
C TRP A 51 -7.71 -8.79 4.55
N GLN A 52 -7.18 -9.69 3.72
CA GLN A 52 -7.26 -9.61 2.27
C GLN A 52 -8.71 -9.85 1.81
N GLU A 53 -9.33 -10.93 2.31
CA GLU A 53 -10.72 -11.25 2.00
C GLU A 53 -11.67 -10.12 2.42
N GLN A 54 -11.44 -9.49 3.60
CA GLN A 54 -12.22 -8.35 4.06
C GLN A 54 -12.15 -7.18 3.06
N ILE A 55 -10.94 -6.82 2.61
CA ILE A 55 -10.74 -5.73 1.65
C ILE A 55 -11.41 -6.04 0.31
N ILE A 56 -11.25 -7.24 -0.22
CA ILE A 56 -11.84 -7.63 -1.50
C ILE A 56 -13.37 -7.61 -1.43
N ARG A 57 -13.95 -8.14 -0.35
CA ARG A 57 -15.40 -8.13 -0.15
C ARG A 57 -15.96 -6.71 0.00
N ASP A 58 -15.26 -5.84 0.72
CA ASP A 58 -15.66 -4.44 0.85
C ASP A 58 -15.62 -3.72 -0.51
N LEU A 59 -14.52 -3.86 -1.25
CA LEU A 59 -14.31 -3.13 -2.49
C LEU A 59 -15.28 -3.57 -3.62
N PHE A 60 -15.54 -4.88 -3.74
CA PHE A 60 -16.29 -5.42 -4.85
C PHE A 60 -17.74 -5.77 -4.49
N GLY A 61 -18.08 -5.85 -3.20
CA GLY A 61 -19.40 -6.19 -2.74
C GLY A 61 -20.23 -5.00 -2.24
N VAL A 62 -19.63 -3.86 -1.89
CA VAL A 62 -20.38 -2.67 -1.51
C VAL A 62 -20.70 -1.85 -2.76
N LEU A 63 -21.98 -1.78 -3.09
CA LEU A 63 -22.46 -1.18 -4.33
C LEU A 63 -23.36 0.03 -4.07
N LYS A 64 -23.37 0.95 -5.04
CA LYS A 64 -24.31 2.06 -5.16
C LYS A 64 -25.68 1.54 -5.65
N PRO A 65 -26.76 2.32 -5.56
CA PRO A 65 -28.09 1.92 -6.06
C PRO A 65 -28.12 1.56 -7.55
N ASN A 66 -27.21 2.09 -8.34
CA ASN A 66 -27.07 1.81 -9.77
C ASN A 66 -26.27 0.53 -10.09
N GLY A 67 -25.89 -0.24 -9.08
CA GLY A 67 -25.15 -1.50 -9.23
C GLY A 67 -23.61 -1.35 -9.41
N TYR A 68 -23.10 -0.13 -9.51
CA TYR A 68 -21.65 0.10 -9.60
C TYR A 68 -20.99 0.15 -8.22
N ARG A 69 -19.68 -0.13 -8.17
CA ARG A 69 -18.89 -0.06 -6.95
C ARG A 69 -19.06 1.27 -6.20
N GLN A 70 -19.20 1.20 -4.89
CA GLN A 70 -19.22 2.37 -4.01
C GLN A 70 -17.88 3.08 -4.03
N PHE A 71 -16.78 2.32 -4.03
CA PHE A 71 -15.43 2.84 -3.89
C PHE A 71 -14.72 2.93 -5.24
N ASN A 72 -14.12 4.08 -5.52
CA ASN A 72 -13.23 4.28 -6.66
C ASN A 72 -11.76 4.41 -6.26
N THR A 73 -11.48 4.64 -4.98
CA THR A 73 -10.11 4.70 -4.44
C THR A 73 -10.01 3.78 -3.24
N ALA A 74 -9.01 2.91 -3.23
CA ALA A 74 -8.66 2.05 -2.11
C ALA A 74 -7.23 2.34 -1.68
N TYR A 75 -7.04 2.81 -0.44
CA TYR A 75 -5.74 3.03 0.18
C TYR A 75 -5.47 1.98 1.24
N ILE A 76 -4.48 1.14 1.02
CA ILE A 76 -4.07 0.09 1.94
C ILE A 76 -2.64 0.34 2.38
N GLU A 77 -2.45 0.72 3.64
CA GLU A 77 -1.15 0.93 4.25
C GLU A 77 -0.86 -0.19 5.25
N ILE A 78 0.21 -0.94 5.02
CA ILE A 78 0.50 -2.16 5.75
C ILE A 78 2.01 -2.44 5.75
N PRO A 79 2.60 -3.02 6.82
CA PRO A 79 4.02 -3.33 6.91
C PRO A 79 4.56 -4.16 5.73
N LYS A 80 5.87 -4.27 5.62
CA LYS A 80 6.52 -5.16 4.64
C LYS A 80 6.23 -6.64 4.92
N LYS A 81 6.28 -7.45 3.83
CA LYS A 81 6.12 -8.92 3.85
C LYS A 81 4.71 -9.43 4.15
N GLN A 82 3.69 -8.60 4.01
CA GLN A 82 2.28 -9.00 4.19
C GLN A 82 1.64 -9.61 2.92
N GLY A 83 2.37 -9.73 1.80
CA GLY A 83 1.82 -10.25 0.54
C GLY A 83 1.19 -9.18 -0.37
N LYS A 84 1.59 -7.91 -0.21
CA LYS A 84 1.05 -6.76 -0.97
C LYS A 84 1.07 -6.96 -2.48
N SER A 85 2.24 -7.26 -3.04
CA SER A 85 2.43 -7.31 -4.50
C SER A 85 1.67 -8.47 -5.15
N GLU A 86 1.48 -9.61 -4.44
CA GLU A 86 0.63 -10.71 -4.94
C GLU A 86 -0.85 -10.29 -4.93
N LEU A 87 -1.32 -9.64 -3.86
CA LEU A 87 -2.70 -9.11 -3.81
C LEU A 87 -2.91 -8.04 -4.90
N ALA A 88 -1.96 -7.13 -5.08
CA ALA A 88 -2.01 -6.09 -6.11
C ALA A 88 -2.10 -6.69 -7.53
N ALA A 89 -1.31 -7.73 -7.82
CA ALA A 89 -1.35 -8.46 -9.10
C ALA A 89 -2.71 -9.18 -9.31
N ALA A 90 -3.24 -9.80 -8.26
CA ALA A 90 -4.53 -10.48 -8.32
C ALA A 90 -5.69 -9.48 -8.57
N VAL A 91 -5.66 -8.29 -7.92
CA VAL A 91 -6.62 -7.21 -8.17
C VAL A 91 -6.48 -6.67 -9.60
N ALA A 92 -5.25 -6.49 -10.10
CA ALA A 92 -5.03 -6.08 -11.50
C ALA A 92 -5.64 -7.07 -12.48
N LEU A 93 -5.49 -8.38 -12.26
CA LEU A 93 -6.09 -9.41 -13.09
C LEU A 93 -7.62 -9.48 -12.97
N LEU A 94 -8.17 -9.24 -11.79
CA LEU A 94 -9.62 -9.14 -11.60
C LEU A 94 -10.20 -7.96 -12.40
N LEU A 95 -9.58 -6.77 -12.32
CA LEU A 95 -10.00 -5.60 -13.09
C LEU A 95 -9.83 -5.79 -14.61
N LEU A 96 -8.81 -6.56 -15.02
CA LEU A 96 -8.55 -6.85 -16.42
C LEU A 96 -9.54 -7.84 -17.03
N CYS A 97 -9.83 -8.94 -16.30
CA CYS A 97 -10.48 -10.13 -16.85
C CYS A 97 -11.86 -10.41 -16.24
N GLY A 98 -12.13 -9.94 -15.03
CA GLY A 98 -13.28 -10.36 -14.23
C GLY A 98 -14.30 -9.24 -13.94
N ASP A 99 -13.98 -7.99 -14.22
CA ASP A 99 -14.82 -6.85 -13.83
C ASP A 99 -15.90 -6.49 -14.86
N GLY A 100 -15.94 -7.20 -15.99
CA GLY A 100 -16.99 -7.03 -17.01
C GLY A 100 -16.87 -5.75 -17.85
N GLU A 101 -15.78 -5.02 -17.74
CA GLU A 101 -15.57 -3.77 -18.48
C GLU A 101 -15.00 -4.03 -19.87
N GLU A 102 -15.64 -3.51 -20.90
CA GLU A 102 -15.15 -3.59 -22.28
C GLU A 102 -13.95 -2.64 -22.48
N ARG A 103 -12.91 -3.15 -23.13
CA ARG A 103 -11.68 -2.41 -23.40
C ARG A 103 -11.10 -1.75 -22.14
N ALA A 104 -11.12 -2.47 -21.01
CA ALA A 104 -10.56 -1.97 -19.77
C ALA A 104 -9.08 -1.65 -19.93
N GLU A 105 -8.68 -0.46 -19.52
CA GLU A 105 -7.28 -0.05 -19.41
C GLU A 105 -6.87 -0.11 -17.94
N VAL A 106 -6.04 -1.10 -17.60
CA VAL A 106 -5.50 -1.28 -16.26
C VAL A 106 -4.01 -0.94 -16.28
N TYR A 107 -3.56 -0.15 -15.32
CA TYR A 107 -2.18 0.31 -15.25
C TYR A 107 -1.52 -0.04 -13.93
N GLY A 108 -0.34 -0.68 -13.99
CA GLY A 108 0.54 -0.85 -12.85
C GLY A 108 1.54 0.30 -12.79
N CYS A 109 1.50 1.09 -11.72
CA CYS A 109 2.32 2.27 -11.54
C CYS A 109 3.32 2.08 -10.41
N ALA A 110 4.58 2.43 -10.63
CA ALA A 110 5.62 2.45 -9.60
C ALA A 110 6.64 3.57 -9.87
N ALA A 111 7.53 3.81 -8.91
CA ALA A 111 8.55 4.85 -9.00
C ALA A 111 9.49 4.65 -10.18
N ASP A 112 9.87 3.40 -10.43
CA ASP A 112 10.75 3.03 -11.54
C ASP A 112 10.29 1.72 -12.25
N ARG A 113 10.89 1.43 -13.39
CA ARG A 113 10.53 0.26 -14.20
C ARG A 113 10.80 -1.09 -13.53
N ASN A 114 11.77 -1.17 -12.64
CA ASN A 114 12.12 -2.42 -11.97
C ASN A 114 11.10 -2.73 -10.87
N GLN A 115 10.68 -1.71 -10.12
CA GLN A 115 9.60 -1.83 -9.15
C GLN A 115 8.28 -2.23 -9.83
N ALA A 116 7.93 -1.53 -10.91
CA ALA A 116 6.73 -1.81 -11.68
C ALA A 116 6.72 -3.23 -12.30
N LYS A 117 7.90 -3.76 -12.66
CA LYS A 117 8.08 -5.13 -13.14
C LYS A 117 7.69 -6.18 -12.12
N ILE A 118 7.87 -5.93 -10.81
CA ILE A 118 7.62 -6.92 -9.75
C ILE A 118 6.15 -7.39 -9.77
N VAL A 119 5.20 -6.46 -9.80
CA VAL A 119 3.76 -6.79 -9.84
C VAL A 119 3.38 -7.40 -11.19
N PHE A 120 3.97 -6.91 -12.28
CA PHE A 120 3.74 -7.45 -13.61
C PHE A 120 4.17 -8.90 -13.73
N ASP A 121 5.40 -9.23 -13.30
CA ASP A 121 5.92 -10.60 -13.36
C ASP A 121 5.05 -11.55 -12.51
N VAL A 122 4.59 -11.10 -11.33
CA VAL A 122 3.63 -11.86 -10.51
C VAL A 122 2.32 -12.10 -11.27
N ALA A 123 1.77 -11.08 -11.93
CA ALA A 123 0.54 -11.24 -12.71
C ALA A 123 0.73 -12.21 -13.90
N VAL A 124 1.87 -12.14 -14.59
CA VAL A 124 2.25 -13.09 -15.66
C VAL A 124 2.32 -14.51 -15.14
N ASP A 125 2.96 -14.74 -14.00
CA ASP A 125 3.08 -16.08 -13.41
C ASP A 125 1.71 -16.61 -12.96
N MET A 126 0.86 -15.76 -12.35
CA MET A 126 -0.52 -16.14 -12.00
C MET A 126 -1.32 -16.58 -13.24
N VAL A 127 -1.19 -15.85 -14.36
CA VAL A 127 -1.81 -16.23 -15.63
C VAL A 127 -1.28 -17.58 -16.13
N ARG A 128 0.03 -17.80 -16.06
CA ARG A 128 0.67 -19.05 -16.50
C ARG A 128 0.22 -20.26 -15.68
N PHE A 129 0.05 -20.08 -14.39
CA PHE A 129 -0.46 -21.12 -13.49
C PHE A 129 -1.97 -21.37 -13.62
N CYS A 130 -2.72 -20.49 -14.29
CA CYS A 130 -4.17 -20.62 -14.49
C CYS A 130 -4.50 -20.96 -15.96
N PRO A 131 -4.74 -22.25 -16.32
CA PRO A 131 -5.00 -22.65 -17.71
C PRO A 131 -6.21 -21.95 -18.36
N ALA A 132 -7.23 -21.59 -17.56
CA ALA A 132 -8.41 -20.89 -18.03
C ALA A 132 -8.08 -19.45 -18.49
N LEU A 133 -7.20 -18.75 -17.78
CA LEU A 133 -6.72 -17.42 -18.16
C LEU A 133 -5.68 -17.49 -19.27
N SER A 134 -4.72 -18.42 -19.19
CA SER A 134 -3.65 -18.57 -20.14
C SER A 134 -4.14 -18.73 -21.59
N LYS A 135 -5.28 -19.37 -21.80
CA LYS A 135 -5.92 -19.51 -23.13
C LYS A 135 -6.60 -18.25 -23.64
N ARG A 136 -6.87 -17.28 -22.79
CA ARG A 136 -7.68 -16.07 -23.11
C ARG A 136 -6.86 -14.79 -23.11
N VAL A 137 -5.59 -14.84 -22.70
CA VAL A 137 -4.73 -13.66 -22.65
C VAL A 137 -3.51 -13.80 -23.55
N LYS A 138 -3.06 -12.66 -24.06
CA LYS A 138 -1.78 -12.54 -24.78
C LYS A 138 -0.82 -11.75 -23.92
N ILE A 139 0.36 -12.32 -23.64
CA ILE A 139 1.42 -11.68 -22.84
C ILE A 139 2.49 -11.15 -23.80
N LEU A 140 2.80 -9.87 -23.67
CA LEU A 140 3.86 -9.16 -24.42
C LEU A 140 4.92 -8.68 -23.42
N GLU A 141 5.84 -9.56 -23.06
CA GLU A 141 6.83 -9.30 -21.99
C GLU A 141 7.73 -8.10 -22.28
N SER A 142 8.15 -7.92 -23.54
CA SER A 142 8.98 -6.78 -23.95
C SER A 142 8.28 -5.43 -23.75
N GLN A 143 6.95 -5.41 -23.85
CA GLN A 143 6.12 -4.22 -23.66
C GLN A 143 5.55 -4.12 -22.24
N LYS A 144 5.79 -5.12 -21.37
CA LYS A 144 5.17 -5.23 -20.06
C LYS A 144 3.65 -5.08 -20.12
N LYS A 145 3.03 -5.84 -21.05
CA LYS A 145 1.59 -5.76 -21.34
C LYS A 145 0.97 -7.14 -21.37
N ILE A 146 -0.20 -7.27 -20.72
CA ILE A 146 -1.11 -8.42 -20.80
C ILE A 146 -2.39 -7.93 -21.47
N THR A 147 -2.84 -8.63 -22.50
CA THR A 147 -4.09 -8.32 -23.19
C THR A 147 -5.09 -9.45 -23.00
N TYR A 148 -6.27 -9.14 -22.47
CA TYR A 148 -7.38 -10.06 -22.36
C TYR A 148 -8.21 -10.00 -23.64
N LEU A 149 -8.21 -11.09 -24.40
CA LEU A 149 -8.75 -11.12 -25.77
C LEU A 149 -10.28 -10.98 -25.84
N PRO A 150 -11.07 -11.58 -24.91
CA PRO A 150 -12.54 -11.51 -25.01
C PRO A 150 -13.12 -10.09 -25.03
N THR A 151 -12.57 -9.18 -24.22
CA THR A 151 -13.02 -7.78 -24.11
C THR A 151 -12.02 -6.79 -24.71
N ASN A 152 -10.95 -7.28 -25.32
CA ASN A 152 -9.83 -6.45 -25.82
C ASN A 152 -9.29 -5.47 -24.76
N SER A 153 -9.27 -5.91 -23.50
CA SER A 153 -8.78 -5.17 -22.36
C SER A 153 -7.28 -5.35 -22.18
N SER A 154 -6.59 -4.40 -21.54
CA SER A 154 -5.14 -4.48 -21.36
C SER A 154 -4.69 -4.07 -19.96
N TYR A 155 -3.70 -4.80 -19.41
CA TYR A 155 -2.90 -4.40 -18.28
C TYR A 155 -1.50 -4.04 -18.74
N GLN A 156 -1.04 -2.85 -18.43
CA GLN A 156 0.27 -2.35 -18.83
C GLN A 156 0.97 -1.64 -17.67
N VAL A 157 2.29 -1.78 -17.63
CA VAL A 157 3.13 -1.12 -16.62
C VAL A 157 3.57 0.25 -17.10
N LEU A 158 3.45 1.22 -16.19
CA LEU A 158 3.93 2.59 -16.35
C LEU A 158 4.94 2.94 -15.26
N SER A 159 5.96 3.70 -15.62
CA SER A 159 6.91 4.31 -14.68
C SER A 159 6.79 5.84 -14.70
N ALA A 160 7.39 6.49 -13.70
CA ALA A 160 7.33 7.96 -13.56
C ALA A 160 7.77 8.74 -14.80
N ASP A 161 8.63 8.15 -15.66
CA ASP A 161 9.08 8.76 -16.94
C ASP A 161 7.94 8.95 -17.96
N VAL A 162 6.80 8.27 -17.77
CA VAL A 162 5.65 8.32 -18.70
C VAL A 162 4.64 9.39 -18.30
N ALA A 163 4.87 10.12 -17.21
CA ALA A 163 3.97 11.13 -16.66
C ALA A 163 3.59 12.29 -17.60
N ASN A 164 4.24 12.39 -18.76
CA ASN A 164 3.94 13.42 -19.76
C ASN A 164 2.95 12.97 -20.86
N LYS A 165 2.42 11.75 -20.78
CA LYS A 165 1.44 11.24 -21.75
C LYS A 165 0.02 11.51 -21.21
N HIS A 166 -0.76 12.25 -21.99
CA HIS A 166 -2.19 12.45 -21.78
C HIS A 166 -3.01 11.51 -22.66
N GLY A 167 -4.26 11.25 -22.29
CA GLY A 167 -5.19 10.44 -23.09
C GLY A 167 -5.38 9.02 -22.61
N PHE A 168 -5.09 8.75 -21.33
CA PHE A 168 -5.46 7.49 -20.69
C PHE A 168 -6.99 7.43 -20.46
N ASN A 169 -7.56 6.23 -20.63
CA ASN A 169 -8.95 5.93 -20.28
C ASN A 169 -8.96 4.84 -19.20
N THR A 170 -8.50 5.21 -18.01
CA THR A 170 -8.18 4.28 -16.92
C THR A 170 -9.44 3.64 -16.33
N HIS A 171 -9.50 2.29 -16.34
CA HIS A 171 -10.45 1.51 -15.58
C HIS A 171 -9.85 1.04 -14.25
N GLY A 172 -8.58 0.73 -14.24
CA GLY A 172 -7.86 0.31 -13.03
C GLY A 172 -6.46 0.90 -12.96
N VAL A 173 -6.07 1.36 -11.78
CA VAL A 173 -4.70 1.80 -11.50
C VAL A 173 -4.21 1.12 -10.24
N ILE A 174 -3.08 0.45 -10.33
CA ILE A 174 -2.42 -0.22 -9.22
C ILE A 174 -1.14 0.54 -8.90
N PHE A 175 -1.08 1.21 -7.75
CA PHE A 175 0.15 1.75 -7.21
C PHE A 175 0.68 0.80 -6.14
N ASP A 176 1.78 0.10 -6.43
CA ASP A 176 2.54 -0.66 -5.43
C ASP A 176 3.66 0.23 -4.87
N GLU A 177 3.81 0.25 -3.55
CA GLU A 177 4.78 1.06 -2.81
C GLU A 177 4.68 2.57 -3.13
N LEU A 178 3.48 3.15 -2.97
CA LEU A 178 3.20 4.58 -3.25
C LEU A 178 4.19 5.53 -2.56
N HIS A 179 4.72 5.14 -1.37
CA HIS A 179 5.70 5.95 -0.62
C HIS A 179 7.03 6.17 -1.35
N THR A 180 7.32 5.38 -2.40
CA THR A 180 8.55 5.52 -3.20
C THR A 180 8.40 6.47 -4.38
N GLN A 181 7.21 7.00 -4.65
CA GLN A 181 6.99 7.92 -5.77
C GLN A 181 7.83 9.19 -5.60
N PRO A 182 8.64 9.57 -6.61
CA PRO A 182 9.53 10.72 -6.50
C PRO A 182 8.78 12.07 -6.50
N ASN A 183 7.58 12.10 -7.04
CA ASN A 183 6.70 13.26 -7.07
C ASN A 183 5.26 12.84 -7.40
N ARG A 184 4.33 13.80 -7.37
CA ARG A 184 2.90 13.55 -7.60
C ARG A 184 2.48 13.41 -9.08
N LYS A 185 3.35 13.69 -10.05
CA LYS A 185 2.96 13.82 -11.46
C LYS A 185 2.27 12.58 -12.03
N LEU A 186 2.86 11.40 -11.84
CA LEU A 186 2.26 10.16 -12.33
C LEU A 186 0.93 9.88 -11.62
N PHE A 187 0.85 10.13 -10.32
CA PHE A 187 -0.37 9.96 -9.54
C PHE A 187 -1.50 10.85 -10.06
N ASP A 188 -1.24 12.15 -10.26
CA ASP A 188 -2.23 13.12 -10.75
C ASP A 188 -2.72 12.75 -12.16
N VAL A 189 -1.81 12.39 -13.07
CA VAL A 189 -2.16 11.98 -14.44
C VAL A 189 -3.05 10.73 -14.45
N MET A 190 -2.75 9.76 -13.60
CA MET A 190 -3.55 8.53 -13.53
C MET A 190 -4.93 8.77 -12.92
N LEU A 191 -5.05 9.60 -11.88
CA LEU A 191 -6.35 9.92 -11.28
C LEU A 191 -7.26 10.74 -12.23
N GLN A 192 -6.68 11.57 -13.08
CA GLN A 192 -7.41 12.33 -14.09
C GLN A 192 -7.75 11.50 -15.34
N GLY A 193 -7.12 10.33 -15.48
CA GLY A 193 -7.23 9.50 -16.69
C GLY A 193 -8.53 8.73 -16.85
N SER A 194 -9.36 8.57 -15.81
CA SER A 194 -10.58 7.76 -15.92
C SER A 194 -11.69 8.42 -16.74
N GLY A 195 -11.75 9.77 -16.77
CA GLY A 195 -12.80 10.50 -17.47
C GLY A 195 -14.23 10.07 -17.07
N ASP A 196 -15.23 10.64 -17.74
CA ASP A 196 -16.64 10.33 -17.48
C ASP A 196 -17.09 8.99 -18.12
N ALA A 197 -16.25 8.40 -18.98
CA ALA A 197 -16.60 7.17 -19.71
C ALA A 197 -16.53 5.91 -18.84
N ARG A 198 -15.80 5.95 -17.71
CA ARG A 198 -15.65 4.81 -16.81
C ARG A 198 -16.54 4.96 -15.59
N MET A 199 -17.57 4.10 -15.50
CA MET A 199 -18.58 4.20 -14.44
C MET A 199 -18.09 3.69 -13.08
N GLN A 200 -17.10 2.80 -13.07
CA GLN A 200 -16.57 2.19 -11.84
C GLN A 200 -15.04 1.98 -11.87
N PRO A 201 -14.25 3.05 -12.15
CA PRO A 201 -12.81 2.92 -12.10
C PRO A 201 -12.34 2.59 -10.68
N LEU A 202 -11.20 1.90 -10.53
CA LEU A 202 -10.61 1.61 -9.24
C LEU A 202 -9.13 2.00 -9.19
N TYR A 203 -8.79 2.91 -8.29
CA TYR A 203 -7.43 3.28 -7.92
C TYR A 203 -7.03 2.48 -6.67
N PHE A 204 -6.23 1.44 -6.85
CA PHE A 204 -5.78 0.56 -5.77
C PHE A 204 -4.36 0.95 -5.35
N LEU A 205 -4.26 1.67 -4.23
CA LEU A 205 -3.03 2.22 -3.68
C LEU A 205 -2.58 1.33 -2.51
N ILE A 206 -1.52 0.57 -2.69
CA ILE A 206 -1.00 -0.30 -1.63
C ILE A 206 0.44 0.07 -1.31
N THR A 207 0.73 0.28 -0.03
CA THR A 207 2.01 0.85 0.39
C THR A 207 2.41 0.42 1.80
N THR A 208 3.60 0.80 2.17
CA THR A 208 4.12 0.84 3.55
C THR A 208 4.30 2.31 3.92
N ALA A 209 4.32 2.63 5.22
CA ALA A 209 4.66 3.96 5.71
C ALA A 209 6.00 4.45 5.16
N GLY A 210 6.09 5.72 4.87
CA GLY A 210 7.30 6.38 4.38
C GLY A 210 8.05 7.15 5.45
N ASN A 211 8.97 7.99 4.99
CA ASN A 211 9.76 8.91 5.83
C ASN A 211 9.72 10.35 5.31
N ASP A 212 9.08 10.59 4.17
CA ASP A 212 8.90 11.93 3.59
C ASP A 212 7.47 12.42 3.79
N THR A 213 7.29 13.35 4.71
CA THR A 213 6.00 13.97 5.03
C THR A 213 5.53 14.99 3.98
N ASN A 214 6.34 15.29 2.97
CA ASN A 214 5.95 16.12 1.83
C ASN A 214 5.55 15.28 0.60
N SER A 215 5.57 13.96 0.71
CA SER A 215 5.24 13.06 -0.39
C SER A 215 3.73 12.97 -0.63
N ILE A 216 3.35 12.61 -1.86
CA ILE A 216 1.95 12.30 -2.21
C ILE A 216 1.39 11.15 -1.36
N CYS A 217 2.23 10.20 -0.97
CA CYS A 217 1.82 9.09 -0.10
C CYS A 217 1.39 9.60 1.28
N TYR A 218 2.12 10.55 1.86
CA TYR A 218 1.74 11.15 3.15
C TYR A 218 0.47 11.99 3.05
N GLU A 219 0.26 12.71 1.95
CA GLU A 219 -0.98 13.46 1.69
C GLU A 219 -2.20 12.50 1.67
N VAL A 220 -2.07 11.35 0.98
CA VAL A 220 -3.13 10.33 0.95
C VAL A 220 -3.31 9.65 2.31
N HIS A 221 -2.23 9.41 3.04
CA HIS A 221 -2.26 8.90 4.43
C HIS A 221 -3.04 9.85 5.34
N GLN A 222 -2.75 11.16 5.30
CA GLN A 222 -3.48 12.15 6.10
C GLN A 222 -4.97 12.22 5.72
N LYS A 223 -5.29 12.14 4.41
CA LYS A 223 -6.69 12.03 3.96
C LYS A 223 -7.36 10.80 4.57
N ALA A 224 -6.68 9.65 4.58
CA ALA A 224 -7.21 8.42 5.16
C ALA A 224 -7.51 8.55 6.66
N ILE A 225 -6.60 9.17 7.43
CA ILE A 225 -6.79 9.45 8.85
C ILE A 225 -7.94 10.44 9.06
N ASP A 226 -7.98 11.54 8.32
CA ASP A 226 -9.04 12.56 8.42
C ASP A 226 -10.43 11.95 8.20
N ILE A 227 -10.55 11.02 7.24
CA ILE A 227 -11.81 10.30 6.98
C ILE A 227 -12.13 9.33 8.12
N ALA A 228 -11.14 8.58 8.59
CA ALA A 228 -11.33 7.61 9.68
C ALA A 228 -11.77 8.27 10.99
N GLU A 229 -11.29 9.48 11.25
CA GLU A 229 -11.63 10.30 12.43
C GLU A 229 -12.86 11.21 12.21
N GLY A 230 -13.47 11.17 11.03
CA GLY A 230 -14.66 11.96 10.70
C GLY A 230 -14.41 13.44 10.43
N ARG A 231 -13.15 13.87 10.27
CA ARG A 231 -12.80 15.25 9.89
C ARG A 231 -13.09 15.54 8.42
N LYS A 232 -13.05 14.51 7.57
CA LYS A 232 -13.44 14.59 6.14
C LYS A 232 -14.44 13.50 5.81
N VAL A 233 -15.26 13.76 4.80
CA VAL A 233 -16.24 12.80 4.28
C VAL A 233 -15.96 12.56 2.79
N ASP A 234 -15.62 11.33 2.44
CA ASP A 234 -15.49 10.90 1.06
C ASP A 234 -16.01 9.43 0.98
N PRO A 235 -17.28 9.23 0.59
CA PRO A 235 -17.86 7.90 0.57
C PRO A 235 -17.32 7.01 -0.55
N THR A 236 -16.51 7.56 -1.45
CA THR A 236 -15.87 6.81 -2.55
C THR A 236 -14.46 6.38 -2.23
N PHE A 237 -13.94 6.82 -1.09
CA PHE A 237 -12.58 6.52 -0.63
C PHE A 237 -12.60 5.44 0.47
N TYR A 238 -12.03 4.30 0.16
CA TYR A 238 -11.82 3.19 1.10
C TYR A 238 -10.41 3.24 1.65
N SER A 239 -10.24 3.14 2.96
CA SER A 239 -8.90 3.08 3.54
C SER A 239 -8.78 2.06 4.66
N VAL A 240 -7.63 1.39 4.69
CA VAL A 240 -7.21 0.50 5.77
C VAL A 240 -5.75 0.78 6.09
N ILE A 241 -5.47 1.11 7.36
CA ILE A 241 -4.10 1.33 7.86
C ILE A 241 -3.84 0.31 8.96
N TYR A 242 -2.86 -0.55 8.75
CA TYR A 242 -2.33 -1.49 9.73
C TYR A 242 -0.99 -0.96 10.22
N GLY A 243 -0.91 -0.57 11.48
CA GLY A 243 0.31 -0.02 12.05
C GLY A 243 0.23 0.12 13.56
N ALA A 244 1.35 0.47 14.16
CA ALA A 244 1.45 0.87 15.55
C ALA A 244 1.36 2.39 15.68
N ALA A 245 0.77 2.91 16.76
CA ALA A 245 0.82 4.32 17.08
C ALA A 245 2.24 4.73 17.53
N GLU A 246 2.56 6.03 17.44
CA GLU A 246 3.91 6.53 17.77
C GLU A 246 4.30 6.28 19.23
N ASP A 247 3.32 6.33 20.13
CA ASP A 247 3.45 6.17 21.59
C ASP A 247 3.40 4.72 22.07
N GLU A 248 3.08 3.76 21.20
CA GLU A 248 3.05 2.35 21.56
C GLU A 248 4.47 1.77 21.70
N ASP A 249 4.64 0.89 22.68
CA ASP A 249 5.90 0.17 22.88
C ASP A 249 6.19 -0.74 21.69
N TRP A 250 7.17 -0.33 20.89
CA TRP A 250 7.58 -1.04 19.69
C TRP A 250 8.23 -2.42 19.95
N THR A 251 8.54 -2.71 21.20
CA THR A 251 9.12 -4.00 21.62
C THR A 251 8.06 -5.01 22.08
N ASP A 252 6.79 -4.56 22.29
CA ASP A 252 5.70 -5.45 22.72
C ASP A 252 5.19 -6.32 21.56
N PRO A 253 5.21 -7.68 21.70
CA PRO A 253 4.64 -8.60 20.73
C PRO A 253 3.14 -8.37 20.43
N LYS A 254 2.38 -7.75 21.33
CA LYS A 254 0.97 -7.39 21.08
C LYS A 254 0.88 -6.28 20.04
N VAL A 255 1.77 -5.30 20.10
CA VAL A 255 1.90 -4.22 19.11
C VAL A 255 2.31 -4.79 17.75
N TRP A 256 3.26 -5.75 17.72
CA TRP A 256 3.60 -6.44 16.47
C TRP A 256 2.41 -7.13 15.84
N LYS A 257 1.59 -7.81 16.64
CA LYS A 257 0.38 -8.52 16.16
C LYS A 257 -0.69 -7.55 15.65
N LYS A 258 -0.86 -6.40 16.30
CA LYS A 258 -1.75 -5.33 15.86
C LYS A 258 -1.33 -4.77 14.49
N ALA A 259 -0.05 -4.46 14.33
CA ALA A 259 0.50 -3.89 13.11
C ALA A 259 0.58 -4.89 11.95
N ASN A 260 0.77 -6.19 12.23
CA ASN A 260 1.00 -7.23 11.22
C ASN A 260 -0.14 -8.25 11.18
N PRO A 261 -1.20 -8.02 10.39
CA PRO A 261 -2.35 -8.92 10.34
C PRO A 261 -2.03 -10.32 9.77
N SER A 262 -0.88 -10.48 9.10
CA SER A 262 -0.37 -11.77 8.61
C SER A 262 0.65 -12.43 9.55
N LEU A 263 0.86 -11.89 10.76
CA LEU A 263 1.82 -12.43 11.72
C LEU A 263 1.43 -13.85 12.17
N GLY A 264 2.37 -14.77 12.05
CA GLY A 264 2.14 -16.20 12.32
C GLY A 264 1.49 -16.97 11.14
N ILE A 265 1.20 -16.30 10.01
CA ILE A 265 0.68 -16.92 8.78
C ILE A 265 1.75 -16.84 7.68
N THR A 266 1.98 -15.64 7.13
CA THR A 266 3.01 -15.40 6.10
C THR A 266 4.24 -14.70 6.66
N VAL A 267 4.11 -14.03 7.80
CA VAL A 267 5.19 -13.35 8.52
C VAL A 267 5.54 -14.18 9.76
N GLY A 268 6.77 -14.70 9.83
CA GLY A 268 7.24 -15.46 10.98
C GLY A 268 7.45 -14.58 12.22
N ILE A 269 6.91 -14.99 13.36
CA ILE A 269 7.05 -14.26 14.64
C ILE A 269 8.52 -14.14 15.02
N ASP A 270 9.29 -15.22 14.86
CA ASP A 270 10.72 -15.26 15.20
C ASP A 270 11.54 -14.26 14.38
N LYS A 271 11.14 -14.03 13.11
CA LYS A 271 11.80 -13.03 12.26
C LYS A 271 11.55 -11.59 12.71
N VAL A 272 10.35 -11.32 13.23
CA VAL A 272 10.02 -9.99 13.78
C VAL A 272 10.74 -9.79 15.09
N LYS A 273 10.78 -10.82 15.96
CA LYS A 273 11.50 -10.82 17.23
C LYS A 273 12.99 -10.56 17.02
N ALA A 274 13.65 -11.33 16.14
CA ALA A 274 15.07 -11.14 15.84
C ALA A 274 15.38 -9.74 15.28
N ALA A 275 14.50 -9.20 14.43
CA ALA A 275 14.66 -7.83 13.93
C ALA A 275 14.48 -6.76 15.02
N CYS A 276 13.59 -7.00 16.00
CA CYS A 276 13.42 -6.14 17.16
C CYS A 276 14.65 -6.16 18.08
N GLU A 277 15.16 -7.36 18.38
CA GLU A 277 16.37 -7.54 19.20
C GLU A 277 17.60 -6.88 18.56
N SER A 278 17.73 -6.96 17.22
CA SER A 278 18.78 -6.25 16.49
C SER A 278 18.63 -4.74 16.61
N ALA A 279 17.41 -4.23 16.44
CA ALA A 279 17.13 -2.78 16.54
C ALA A 279 17.32 -2.23 17.96
N GLN A 280 17.10 -3.02 19.01
CA GLN A 280 17.40 -2.63 20.39
C GLN A 280 18.92 -2.49 20.64
N GLN A 281 19.73 -3.33 19.99
CA GLN A 281 21.18 -3.26 20.10
C GLN A 281 21.80 -2.18 19.19
N ASN A 282 21.14 -1.87 18.08
CA ASN A 282 21.62 -0.95 17.05
C ASN A 282 20.63 0.20 16.85
N PRO A 283 20.76 1.34 17.53
CA PRO A 283 19.82 2.46 17.43
C PRO A 283 19.56 2.95 16.01
N GLY A 284 20.52 2.79 15.08
CA GLY A 284 20.35 3.11 13.67
C GLY A 284 19.30 2.23 12.94
N GLU A 285 18.99 1.04 13.47
CA GLU A 285 18.03 0.10 12.91
C GLU A 285 16.60 0.31 13.46
N GLU A 286 16.43 1.04 14.56
CA GLU A 286 15.14 1.27 15.20
C GLU A 286 14.13 1.90 14.23
N ASN A 287 14.51 2.97 13.55
CA ASN A 287 13.63 3.63 12.59
C ASN A 287 13.22 2.70 11.43
N ALA A 288 14.16 1.90 10.95
CA ALA A 288 13.87 0.90 9.92
C ALA A 288 12.90 -0.18 10.43
N PHE A 289 13.07 -0.65 11.68
CA PHE A 289 12.14 -1.59 12.30
C PHE A 289 10.74 -0.98 12.45
N ARG A 290 10.64 0.22 13.03
CA ARG A 290 9.39 0.95 13.21
C ARG A 290 8.67 1.16 11.86
N GLN A 291 9.37 1.63 10.84
CA GLN A 291 8.79 1.86 9.51
C GLN A 291 8.38 0.55 8.84
N LEU A 292 9.28 -0.42 8.75
CA LEU A 292 9.08 -1.59 7.89
C LEU A 292 8.30 -2.73 8.54
N ARG A 293 8.35 -2.85 9.89
CA ARG A 293 7.69 -3.90 10.66
C ARG A 293 6.46 -3.42 11.41
N LEU A 294 6.43 -2.14 11.81
CA LEU A 294 5.29 -1.57 12.54
C LEU A 294 4.50 -0.55 11.72
N ASN A 295 4.96 -0.24 10.51
CA ASN A 295 4.28 0.70 9.61
C ASN A 295 4.09 2.08 10.22
N GLN A 296 5.07 2.54 10.97
CA GLN A 296 5.09 3.88 11.53
C GLN A 296 5.77 4.85 10.56
N TRP A 297 5.20 6.03 10.40
CA TRP A 297 5.85 7.13 9.69
C TRP A 297 7.01 7.65 10.54
N VAL A 298 8.22 7.68 9.97
CA VAL A 298 9.42 8.11 10.65
C VAL A 298 9.95 9.38 10.01
N LYS A 299 10.26 10.39 10.82
CA LYS A 299 10.74 11.69 10.31
C LYS A 299 12.16 11.64 9.72
N GLN A 300 12.93 10.59 10.04
CA GLN A 300 14.30 10.39 9.57
C GLN A 300 14.53 8.92 9.22
N SER A 301 15.22 8.67 8.12
CA SER A 301 15.57 7.30 7.73
C SER A 301 16.59 6.65 8.67
N VAL A 302 17.46 7.45 9.26
CA VAL A 302 18.48 7.00 10.22
C VAL A 302 18.48 7.92 11.44
N ARG A 303 18.32 7.35 12.63
CA ARG A 303 18.48 8.09 13.88
C ARG A 303 19.97 8.12 14.24
N TRP A 304 20.53 9.31 14.23
CA TRP A 304 21.96 9.52 14.55
C TRP A 304 22.25 9.33 16.05
N MET A 305 21.31 9.79 16.92
CA MET A 305 21.47 9.71 18.37
C MET A 305 20.15 9.36 19.05
N PRO A 306 20.13 8.43 20.03
CA PRO A 306 18.96 8.19 20.88
C PRO A 306 18.61 9.45 21.69
N MET A 307 17.32 9.86 21.66
CA MET A 307 16.88 11.09 22.31
C MET A 307 17.02 11.04 23.84
N ASP A 308 16.83 9.88 24.44
CA ASP A 308 17.03 9.65 25.86
C ASP A 308 18.48 9.96 26.31
N LYS A 309 19.46 9.64 25.47
CA LYS A 309 20.87 10.00 25.72
C LYS A 309 21.15 11.47 25.48
N TRP A 310 20.51 12.05 24.47
CA TRP A 310 20.60 13.49 24.21
C TRP A 310 19.99 14.28 25.39
N ASP A 311 18.79 13.91 25.82
CA ASP A 311 18.08 14.55 26.92
C ASP A 311 18.83 14.37 28.26
N ALA A 312 19.49 13.23 28.46
CA ALA A 312 20.34 12.98 29.61
C ALA A 312 21.59 13.91 29.68
N CYS A 313 21.94 14.54 28.55
CA CYS A 313 23.01 15.53 28.48
C CYS A 313 22.52 16.97 28.73
N ALA A 314 21.23 17.17 28.96
CA ALA A 314 20.64 18.48 29.22
C ALA A 314 20.92 18.96 30.63
N PHE A 315 22.04 19.59 30.82
CA PHE A 315 22.40 20.28 32.06
C PHE A 315 22.16 21.79 31.89
N PRO A 316 21.73 22.50 32.96
CA PRO A 316 21.77 23.94 32.96
C PRO A 316 23.22 24.40 32.83
N VAL A 317 23.53 25.15 31.79
CA VAL A 317 24.85 25.75 31.59
C VAL A 317 24.78 27.15 32.16
N SER A 318 25.65 27.44 33.16
CA SER A 318 25.86 28.79 33.67
C SER A 318 26.92 29.48 32.82
N GLU A 319 26.63 30.64 32.31
CA GLU A 319 27.60 31.44 31.56
C GLU A 319 28.76 31.85 32.48
N ASP A 320 28.51 32.05 33.78
CA ASP A 320 29.52 32.38 34.77
C ASP A 320 30.58 31.27 34.92
N ASP A 321 30.22 30.00 34.72
CA ASP A 321 31.15 28.87 34.78
C ASP A 321 32.07 28.79 33.55
N LEU A 322 31.77 29.55 32.50
CA LEU A 322 32.52 29.61 31.23
C LEU A 322 33.43 30.83 31.16
N GLU A 323 33.34 31.76 32.10
CA GLU A 323 34.16 32.96 32.10
C GLU A 323 35.64 32.62 32.14
N GLY A 324 36.41 33.15 31.19
CA GLY A 324 37.84 32.88 31.04
C GLY A 324 38.21 31.54 30.38
N ARG A 325 37.26 30.74 29.93
CA ARG A 325 37.50 29.49 29.18
C ARG A 325 37.43 29.72 27.67
N ILE A 326 38.19 28.92 26.91
CA ILE A 326 38.11 28.91 25.45
C ILE A 326 36.85 28.08 25.06
N CYS A 327 35.90 28.74 24.43
CA CYS A 327 34.68 28.05 23.92
C CYS A 327 34.73 27.96 22.38
N TYR A 328 34.35 26.82 21.86
CA TYR A 328 34.19 26.59 20.44
C TYR A 328 32.72 26.52 20.12
N GLY A 329 32.25 27.27 19.15
CA GLY A 329 30.84 27.27 18.68
C GLY A 329 30.78 26.92 17.21
N GLU A 330 29.83 26.02 16.82
CA GLU A 330 29.53 25.75 15.44
C GLU A 330 28.05 26.04 15.20
N ILE A 331 27.75 26.85 14.18
CA ILE A 331 26.39 27.17 13.77
C ILE A 331 26.07 26.43 12.48
N GLY A 332 25.30 25.35 12.58
CA GLY A 332 24.87 24.58 11.43
C GLY A 332 23.80 25.30 10.59
N ARG A 333 23.71 24.97 9.29
CA ARG A 333 22.72 25.53 8.35
C ARG A 333 21.27 25.28 8.75
N ALA A 334 20.98 24.26 9.55
CA ALA A 334 19.64 23.95 10.03
C ALA A 334 19.10 24.99 11.02
N SER A 335 19.97 25.60 11.85
CA SER A 335 19.59 26.63 12.82
C SER A 335 19.22 27.99 12.20
N CYS A 336 19.61 28.24 10.95
CA CYS A 336 19.31 29.49 10.25
C CYS A 336 17.94 29.52 9.56
N ARG A 337 17.26 28.37 9.40
CA ARG A 337 15.93 28.29 8.73
C ARG A 337 14.75 28.42 9.69
N GLU A 338 14.94 28.27 10.97
CA GLU A 338 13.85 28.42 11.96
C GLU A 338 13.67 29.85 12.51
N ARG A 339 14.42 30.82 12.03
CA ARG A 339 14.35 32.21 12.49
C ARG A 339 13.90 33.22 11.42
N VAL A 340 13.18 32.76 10.41
CA VAL A 340 12.56 33.68 9.44
C VAL A 340 11.06 33.57 9.51
#